data_9790f0fae4ff833055ff16c9c5638eb0
#
_entry.id   9790f0fae4ff833055ff16c9c5638eb0
#
_cell.length_a   1.000
_cell.length_b   1.000
_cell.length_c   1.000
_cell.angle_alpha   90.00
_cell.angle_beta   90.00
_cell.angle_gamma   90.00
#
_symmetry.space_group_name_H-M   'P 1'
#
loop_
_entity.id
_entity.type
_entity.pdbx_description
1 polymer ?
#
loop_
_entity_poly.entity_id
_entity_poly.type
_entity_poly.pdbx_seq_one_letter_code
_entity_poly.pdbx_strand_id
1 'polypeptide(L)'
;MCRTFVSGLVASALALANAGQAASQAVCRPKLSITGAQFSEMIPPTLERKWTASVVVDASRCAANASGSFDLGLTRLKENGYEIDFRERFAWLAPSVKISVDFWADEAVEHYWIENVTPCRCAD
;
A
#
# COMPACT_ATOMS: atom_id res chain seq x y z
N MET A 1 -44.16 39.54 9.47
CA MET A 1 -43.78 39.03 9.22
C MET A 1 -43.00 38.10 9.15
N CYS A 2 -42.92 38.17 9.22
CA CYS A 2 -42.23 37.20 9.00
C CYS A 2 -41.40 36.42 8.98
N ARG A 3 -41.67 36.62 8.91
CA ARG A 3 -41.02 35.82 8.74
C ARG A 3 -40.25 34.92 8.61
N THR A 4 -40.50 34.98 8.51
CA THR A 4 -39.86 34.01 8.20
C THR A 4 -39.03 33.33 8.09
N PHE A 5 -39.34 33.62 7.96
CA PHE A 5 -38.72 32.77 7.60
C PHE A 5 -37.86 32.22 7.52
N VAL A 6 -38.29 32.67 7.69
CA VAL A 6 -37.55 32.09 7.33
C VAL A 6 -36.82 31.34 7.26
N SER A 7 -37.27 31.75 7.36
CA SER A 7 -36.70 31.06 7.07
C SER A 7 -36.05 30.24 6.92
N GLY A 8 -36.27 30.52 6.89
CA GLY A 8 -35.73 29.76 6.42
C GLY A 8 -34.99 29.09 6.34
N LEU A 9 -35.28 29.16 6.35
CA LEU A 9 -34.71 28.46 5.90
C LEU A 9 -33.87 27.85 5.93
N VAL A 10 -34.03 28.10 6.12
CA VAL A 10 -33.44 27.41 5.79
C VAL A 10 -32.84 26.54 5.85
N ALA A 11 -33.10 26.61 5.91
CA ALA A 11 -32.80 25.73 5.62
C ALA A 11 -32.22 25.03 5.35
N SER A 12 -32.35 25.18 5.25
CA SER A 12 -32.02 24.43 4.63
C SER A 12 -31.20 23.87 4.53
N ALA A 13 -31.11 24.21 4.72
CA ALA A 13 -30.47 23.66 4.33
C ALA A 13 -29.84 22.88 4.53
N LEU A 14 -29.98 22.84 4.78
CA LEU A 14 -29.58 22.03 4.65
C LEU A 14 -28.98 21.15 4.61
N ALA A 15 -29.16 21.21 4.85
CA ALA A 15 -28.91 20.38 4.58
C ALA A 15 -28.46 19.72 3.97
N LEU A 16 -28.49 19.87 3.74
CA LEU A 16 -28.22 19.20 2.99
C LEU A 16 -27.20 18.68 2.74
N ALA A 17 -26.92 18.90 3.11
CA ALA A 17 -26.18 18.49 2.85
C ALA A 17 -25.44 17.73 3.03
N ASN A 18 -25.44 17.59 3.28
CA ASN A 18 -24.97 16.87 3.31
C ASN A 18 -24.54 15.89 3.35
N ALA A 19 -24.61 16.51 3.53
CA ALA A 19 -24.13 15.39 3.84
C ALA A 19 -23.88 14.25 3.05
N GLY A 20 -24.62 13.71 2.89
CA GLY A 20 -24.58 12.53 2.21
C GLY A 20 -23.47 12.33 1.30
N GLN A 21 -23.20 13.27 0.78
CA GLN A 21 -22.14 13.15 -0.15
C GLN A 21 -20.95 12.42 0.39
N ALA A 22 -20.66 12.62 1.58
CA ALA A 22 -19.51 11.93 2.12
C ALA A 22 -19.72 10.45 2.13
N ALA A 23 -20.91 10.05 2.38
CA ALA A 23 -21.19 8.64 2.53
C ALA A 23 -20.91 7.85 1.27
N SER A 24 -20.99 8.50 0.13
CA SER A 24 -20.80 7.77 -1.12
C SER A 24 -19.35 7.46 -1.43
N GLN A 25 -18.44 7.96 -0.63
CA GLN A 25 -17.02 7.82 -0.91
C GLN A 25 -16.37 6.68 -0.13
N ALA A 26 -17.06 5.55 -0.08
CA ALA A 26 -16.52 4.41 0.64
C ALA A 26 -15.17 4.00 0.07
N VAL A 27 -14.25 3.74 0.96
CA VAL A 27 -12.87 3.38 0.62
C VAL A 27 -12.54 2.07 1.32
N CYS A 28 -12.01 1.15 0.55
CA CYS A 28 -11.53 -0.12 1.06
C CYS A 28 -10.04 -0.24 0.82
N ARG A 29 -9.43 -1.23 1.43
CA ARG A 29 -8.00 -1.49 1.24
C ARG A 29 -7.79 -2.97 1.04
N PRO A 30 -6.87 -3.34 0.18
CA PRO A 30 -6.47 -4.74 0.08
C PRO A 30 -5.61 -5.09 1.29
N LYS A 31 -5.52 -6.37 1.58
CA LYS A 31 -4.59 -6.89 2.57
C LYS A 31 -3.41 -7.47 1.84
N LEU A 32 -2.22 -6.99 2.16
CA LEU A 32 -0.99 -7.44 1.52
C LEU A 32 -0.15 -8.17 2.54
N SER A 33 0.42 -9.30 2.13
CA SER A 33 1.32 -10.05 2.98
C SER A 33 2.50 -10.55 2.16
N ILE A 34 3.66 -10.57 2.77
CA ILE A 34 4.89 -10.98 2.11
C ILE A 34 5.14 -12.44 2.41
N THR A 35 5.41 -13.23 1.36
CA THR A 35 5.72 -14.65 1.50
C THR A 35 6.90 -14.99 0.62
N GLY A 36 7.60 -16.08 0.95
CA GLY A 36 8.65 -16.60 0.11
C GLY A 36 9.85 -15.70 -0.05
N ALA A 37 10.15 -14.90 0.98
CA ALA A 37 11.29 -13.99 0.91
C ALA A 37 12.58 -14.78 0.93
N GLN A 38 13.47 -14.51 -0.02
CA GLN A 38 14.74 -15.22 -0.12
C GLN A 38 15.72 -14.44 -0.97
N PHE A 39 17.00 -14.72 -0.78
CA PHE A 39 18.05 -14.21 -1.65
C PHE A 39 18.33 -15.19 -2.77
N SER A 40 18.65 -14.65 -3.95
CA SER A 40 19.17 -15.45 -5.04
C SER A 40 20.63 -15.76 -4.77
N GLU A 41 21.22 -16.61 -5.62
CA GLU A 41 22.66 -16.83 -5.60
C GLU A 41 23.36 -15.57 -6.02
N MET A 42 24.62 -15.43 -5.58
CA MET A 42 25.46 -14.32 -6.00
C MET A 42 25.85 -14.50 -7.46
N ILE A 43 25.86 -13.40 -8.19
CA ILE A 43 26.15 -13.40 -9.62
C ILE A 43 27.53 -12.81 -9.86
N PRO A 44 28.55 -13.63 -10.22
CA PRO A 44 29.85 -13.10 -10.57
C PRO A 44 29.76 -12.27 -11.85
N PRO A 45 30.65 -11.29 -12.05
CA PRO A 45 31.76 -10.92 -11.17
C PRO A 45 31.39 -9.91 -10.10
N THR A 46 30.18 -9.33 -10.15
CA THR A 46 29.80 -8.24 -9.25
C THR A 46 29.42 -8.73 -7.87
N LEU A 47 29.09 -10.02 -7.75
CA LEU A 47 28.63 -10.61 -6.49
C LEU A 47 27.36 -9.95 -5.96
N GLU A 48 26.57 -9.40 -6.88
CA GLU A 48 25.25 -8.90 -6.54
C GLU A 48 24.30 -10.08 -6.36
N ARG A 49 23.28 -9.85 -5.58
CA ARG A 49 22.21 -10.82 -5.45
C ARG A 49 20.89 -10.10 -5.30
N LYS A 50 19.82 -10.80 -5.60
CA LYS A 50 18.49 -10.22 -5.50
C LYS A 50 17.77 -10.81 -4.31
N TRP A 51 17.12 -9.93 -3.57
CA TRP A 51 16.16 -10.35 -2.57
C TRP A 51 14.81 -10.34 -3.25
N THR A 52 14.15 -11.49 -3.26
CA THR A 52 12.86 -11.61 -3.93
C THR A 52 11.82 -12.11 -2.96
N ALA A 53 10.59 -11.72 -3.22
CA ALA A 53 9.47 -12.17 -2.40
C ALA A 53 8.20 -12.09 -3.24
N SER A 54 7.17 -12.77 -2.76
CA SER A 54 5.83 -12.63 -3.32
C SER A 54 5.01 -11.81 -2.35
N VAL A 55 4.22 -10.89 -2.88
CA VAL A 55 3.25 -10.17 -2.09
C VAL A 55 1.88 -10.70 -2.46
N VAL A 56 1.25 -11.37 -1.52
CA VAL A 56 -0.10 -11.88 -1.72
C VAL A 56 -1.06 -10.73 -1.48
N VAL A 57 -1.96 -10.53 -2.42
CA VAL A 57 -2.88 -9.41 -2.39
C VAL A 57 -4.31 -9.94 -2.25
N ASP A 58 -4.89 -9.70 -1.08
CA ASP A 58 -6.29 -10.04 -0.86
C ASP A 58 -7.10 -8.77 -1.12
N ALA A 59 -7.62 -8.66 -2.33
CA ALA A 59 -8.40 -7.52 -2.76
C ALA A 59 -9.89 -7.86 -2.81
N SER A 60 -10.33 -8.79 -1.97
CA SER A 60 -11.71 -9.25 -1.99
C SER A 60 -12.70 -8.15 -1.65
N ARG A 61 -12.27 -7.14 -0.92
CA ARG A 61 -13.15 -6.01 -0.57
C ARG A 61 -13.09 -4.90 -1.60
N CYS A 62 -12.24 -5.01 -2.59
CA CYS A 62 -12.07 -4.01 -3.62
C CYS A 62 -12.95 -4.33 -4.83
N ALA A 63 -13.27 -3.31 -5.60
CA ALA A 63 -13.95 -3.50 -6.88
C ALA A 63 -13.06 -4.34 -7.79
N ALA A 64 -13.68 -4.97 -8.78
CA ALA A 64 -12.97 -5.83 -9.71
C ALA A 64 -11.85 -5.06 -10.41
N ASN A 65 -10.76 -5.75 -10.69
CA ASN A 65 -9.62 -5.21 -11.41
C ASN A 65 -8.94 -4.04 -10.70
N ALA A 66 -9.08 -3.98 -9.37
CA ALA A 66 -8.42 -2.94 -8.60
C ALA A 66 -6.91 -3.14 -8.61
N SER A 67 -6.19 -2.04 -8.58
CA SER A 67 -4.75 -2.04 -8.49
C SER A 67 -4.31 -0.79 -7.75
N GLY A 68 -3.06 -0.77 -7.33
CA GLY A 68 -2.54 0.38 -6.62
C GLY A 68 -1.06 0.20 -6.36
N SER A 69 -0.60 0.79 -5.29
CA SER A 69 0.82 0.74 -4.95
C SER A 69 0.98 0.60 -3.43
N PHE A 70 2.20 0.29 -3.03
CA PHE A 70 2.57 0.18 -1.62
C PHE A 70 4.06 0.44 -1.51
N ASP A 71 4.49 0.74 -0.30
CA ASP A 71 5.92 0.86 -0.01
C ASP A 71 6.39 -0.40 0.68
N LEU A 72 7.48 -0.95 0.16
CA LEU A 72 8.20 -2.02 0.84
C LEU A 72 9.30 -1.39 1.65
N GLY A 73 9.29 -1.62 2.95
CA GLY A 73 10.36 -1.18 3.82
C GLY A 73 11.29 -2.34 4.11
N LEU A 74 12.58 -2.06 4.12
CA LEU A 74 13.62 -3.04 4.41
C LEU A 74 14.63 -2.41 5.34
N THR A 75 15.08 -3.17 6.33
CA THR A 75 16.27 -2.80 7.09
C THR A 75 17.42 -3.60 6.51
N ARG A 76 18.33 -2.90 5.84
CA ARG A 76 19.53 -3.49 5.25
C ARG A 76 20.64 -3.49 6.28
N LEU A 77 21.20 -4.66 6.51
CA LEU A 77 22.29 -4.81 7.46
C LEU A 77 23.58 -5.06 6.68
N LYS A 78 24.55 -4.21 6.91
CA LYS A 78 25.86 -4.36 6.32
C LYS A 78 26.72 -5.28 7.16
N GLU A 79 27.73 -5.89 6.55
CA GLU A 79 28.63 -6.82 7.23
C GLU A 79 29.29 -6.18 8.44
N ASN A 80 29.54 -4.88 8.37
CA ASN A 80 30.16 -4.16 9.48
C ASN A 80 29.20 -3.79 10.61
N GLY A 81 27.94 -4.27 10.51
CA GLY A 81 26.93 -4.00 11.52
C GLY A 81 26.14 -2.73 11.32
N TYR A 82 26.40 -2.01 10.25
CA TYR A 82 25.70 -0.76 9.95
C TYR A 82 24.34 -1.08 9.35
N GLU A 83 23.29 -0.42 9.88
CA GLU A 83 21.91 -0.65 9.43
C GLU A 83 21.40 0.57 8.68
N ILE A 84 20.67 0.33 7.62
CA ILE A 84 20.04 1.40 6.85
C ILE A 84 18.61 0.97 6.53
N ASP A 85 17.65 1.82 6.88
CA ASP A 85 16.28 1.62 6.46
C ASP A 85 16.12 2.13 5.03
N PHE A 86 15.43 1.36 4.25
CA PHE A 86 15.27 1.62 2.83
C PHE A 86 13.81 1.38 2.45
N ARG A 87 13.28 2.20 1.56
CA ARG A 87 11.92 2.04 1.08
C ARG A 87 11.89 2.11 -0.42
N GLU A 88 11.07 1.25 -1.00
CA GLU A 88 10.88 1.25 -2.43
C GLU A 88 9.40 1.03 -2.73
N ARG A 89 8.89 1.75 -3.71
CA ARG A 89 7.48 1.69 -4.05
C ARG A 89 7.26 0.68 -5.15
N PHE A 90 6.24 -0.17 -4.95
CA PHE A 90 5.86 -1.20 -5.91
C PHE A 90 4.37 -1.11 -6.17
N ALA A 91 3.96 -1.66 -7.30
CA ALA A 91 2.54 -1.79 -7.63
C ALA A 91 1.99 -3.08 -7.03
N TRP A 92 0.73 -3.04 -6.61
CA TRP A 92 0.04 -4.26 -6.23
C TRP A 92 -1.06 -4.57 -7.21
N LEU A 93 -1.30 -5.86 -7.40
CA LEU A 93 -2.35 -6.38 -8.27
C LEU A 93 -2.72 -7.76 -7.75
N ALA A 94 -4.02 -8.02 -7.57
CA ALA A 94 -4.45 -9.32 -7.09
C ALA A 94 -4.25 -10.38 -8.18
N PRO A 95 -3.96 -11.62 -7.81
CA PRO A 95 -3.87 -12.14 -6.44
C PRO A 95 -2.49 -12.01 -5.82
N SER A 96 -1.46 -11.70 -6.60
CA SER A 96 -0.13 -11.56 -6.05
C SER A 96 0.78 -10.84 -7.03
N VAL A 97 1.84 -10.27 -6.50
CA VAL A 97 2.91 -9.70 -7.33
C VAL A 97 4.25 -10.17 -6.78
N LYS A 98 5.22 -10.25 -7.67
CA LYS A 98 6.59 -10.56 -7.28
C LYS A 98 7.37 -9.28 -7.19
N ILE A 99 8.20 -9.18 -6.15
CA ILE A 99 9.04 -8.01 -5.94
C ILE A 99 10.48 -8.46 -5.85
N SER A 100 11.38 -7.55 -6.17
CA SER A 100 12.80 -7.83 -6.22
C SER A 100 13.57 -6.57 -5.86
N VAL A 101 14.58 -6.72 -5.03
CA VAL A 101 15.46 -5.62 -4.61
C VAL A 101 16.90 -6.10 -4.73
N ASP A 102 17.76 -5.26 -5.31
CA ASP A 102 19.16 -5.62 -5.51
C ASP A 102 19.95 -5.32 -4.25
N PHE A 103 20.86 -6.23 -3.94
CA PHE A 103 21.74 -6.14 -2.78
C PHE A 103 23.16 -6.49 -3.17
N TRP A 104 24.10 -5.97 -2.40
CA TRP A 104 25.49 -6.42 -2.50
C TRP A 104 25.66 -7.68 -1.66
N ALA A 105 26.75 -8.40 -1.93
CA ALA A 105 27.02 -9.67 -1.26
C ALA A 105 27.14 -9.53 0.26
N ASP A 106 27.60 -8.37 0.73
CA ASP A 106 27.83 -8.13 2.16
C ASP A 106 26.61 -7.62 2.90
N GLU A 107 25.46 -7.59 2.23
CA GLU A 107 24.25 -7.07 2.83
C GLU A 107 23.27 -8.19 3.17
N ALA A 108 22.49 -7.98 4.20
CA ALA A 108 21.41 -8.88 4.59
C ALA A 108 20.17 -8.05 4.87
N VAL A 109 19.03 -8.72 4.93
CA VAL A 109 17.78 -8.09 5.30
C VAL A 109 17.46 -8.50 6.72
N GLU A 110 17.35 -7.54 7.62
CA GLU A 110 17.02 -7.84 9.00
C GLU A 110 15.52 -7.81 9.22
N HIS A 111 14.85 -6.80 8.66
CA HIS A 111 13.41 -6.65 8.77
C HIS A 111 12.85 -6.22 7.43
N TYR A 112 11.62 -6.59 7.17
CA TYR A 112 10.89 -6.08 6.02
C TYR A 112 9.43 -5.92 6.41
N TRP A 113 8.78 -4.93 5.79
CA TRP A 113 7.39 -4.62 6.10
C TRP A 113 6.74 -3.91 4.93
N ILE A 114 5.42 -3.82 4.99
CA ILE A 114 4.63 -3.11 3.98
C ILE A 114 3.96 -1.93 4.66
N GLU A 115 3.99 -0.78 3.99
CA GLU A 115 3.32 0.41 4.47
C GLU A 115 2.79 1.23 3.30
N ASN A 116 1.95 2.21 3.61
CA ASN A 116 1.42 3.15 2.63
C ASN A 116 0.73 2.44 1.46
N VAL A 117 -0.10 1.46 1.79
CA VAL A 117 -0.89 0.76 0.79
C VAL A 117 -2.00 1.70 0.32
N THR A 118 -2.07 1.92 -0.99
CA THR A 118 -3.12 2.77 -1.53
C THR A 118 -4.47 2.08 -1.40
N PRO A 119 -5.51 2.85 -1.11
CA PRO A 119 -6.84 2.28 -1.01
C PRO A 119 -7.42 1.93 -2.37
N CYS A 120 -8.52 1.21 -2.34
CA CYS A 120 -9.27 0.86 -3.53
C CYS A 120 -10.73 1.26 -3.34
N ARG A 121 -11.46 1.29 -4.45
CA ARG A 121 -12.90 1.46 -4.37
C ARG A 121 -13.49 0.14 -3.89
N CYS A 122 -14.45 0.23 -2.98
CA CYS A 122 -15.05 -0.96 -2.41
C CYS A 122 -15.86 -1.72 -3.46
N ALA A 123 -15.90 -3.04 -3.30
CA ALA A 123 -16.76 -3.87 -4.14
C ALA A 123 -18.23 -3.57 -3.85
N ASP A 124 -19.07 -3.74 -4.86
CA ASP A 124 -20.51 -3.52 -4.73
C ASP A 124 -21.17 -4.64 -3.96
#